data_ff5c0946df618584fab928ac904d5765
#
_entry.id   ff5c0946df618584fab928ac904d5765
#
_cell.length_a   1.000
_cell.length_b   1.000
_cell.length_c   1.000
_cell.angle_alpha   90.00
_cell.angle_beta   90.00
_cell.angle_gamma   90.00
#
_symmetry.space_group_name_H-M   'P 1'
#
loop_
_entity.id
_entity.type
_entity.pdbx_description
1 polymer ?
#
loop_
_entity_poly.entity_id
_entity_poly.type
_entity_poly.pdbx_seq_one_letter_code
_entity_poly.pdbx_strand_id
1 'polypeptide(L)'
;MTPILYSFRRCPYAMRARLALILASKKCELREILLKDKPDEMLKVSSKGTVPVLQFTNKVLDESLDIISWAMESPAPNVHIYTESEELLSLELVYLFDSKFKYHLDRYKYSSRYGTDPGDHQAECKTILENLDKKINPNPWIFGTEISLL
;
A
#
# COMPACT_ATOMS: atom_id res chain seq x y z
N MET A 1 -12.02 -15.69 15.77
CA MET A 1 -10.66 -15.24 16.21
C MET A 1 -10.33 -13.96 15.46
N THR A 2 -9.75 -12.96 16.14
CA THR A 2 -9.32 -11.70 15.51
C THR A 2 -8.14 -11.99 14.58
N PRO A 3 -8.14 -11.53 13.30
CA PRO A 3 -7.01 -11.70 12.41
C PRO A 3 -5.74 -11.02 12.95
N ILE A 4 -4.57 -11.55 12.61
CA ILE A 4 -3.26 -10.97 12.99
C ILE A 4 -2.67 -10.28 11.77
N LEU A 5 -2.31 -9.00 11.90
CA LEU A 5 -1.61 -8.24 10.87
C LEU A 5 -0.14 -8.06 11.26
N TYR A 6 0.76 -8.76 10.56
CA TYR A 6 2.19 -8.47 10.62
C TYR A 6 2.51 -7.28 9.74
N SER A 7 3.17 -6.29 10.29
CA SER A 7 3.36 -4.99 9.67
C SER A 7 4.72 -4.39 10.02
N PHE A 8 5.20 -3.51 9.15
CA PHE A 8 6.32 -2.63 9.44
C PHE A 8 5.91 -1.20 9.15
N ARG A 9 6.01 -0.31 10.15
CA ARG A 9 5.46 1.05 10.11
C ARG A 9 5.90 1.88 8.91
N ARG A 10 7.14 1.69 8.43
CA ARG A 10 7.73 2.44 7.30
C ARG A 10 7.57 1.76 5.93
N CYS A 11 6.98 0.56 5.87
CA CYS A 11 6.73 -0.12 4.60
C CYS A 11 5.48 0.48 3.93
N PRO A 12 5.59 1.04 2.71
CA PRO A 12 4.45 1.65 2.02
C PRO A 12 3.33 0.65 1.73
N TYR A 13 3.67 -0.59 1.41
CA TYR A 13 2.69 -1.67 1.21
C TYR A 13 1.92 -1.99 2.49
N ALA A 14 2.62 -2.05 3.63
CA ALA A 14 1.97 -2.24 4.92
C ALA A 14 1.17 -1.00 5.36
N MET A 15 1.59 0.21 4.96
CA MET A 15 0.84 1.45 5.24
C MET A 15 -0.51 1.43 4.53
N ARG A 16 -0.55 1.13 3.22
CA ARG A 16 -1.82 1.10 2.47
C ARG A 16 -2.77 0.02 3.00
N ALA A 17 -2.26 -1.16 3.38
CA ALA A 17 -3.06 -2.21 4.00
C ALA A 17 -3.67 -1.77 5.35
N ARG A 18 -2.87 -1.12 6.24
CA ARG A 18 -3.38 -0.56 7.51
C ARG A 18 -4.46 0.48 7.28
N LEU A 19 -4.26 1.40 6.31
CA LEU A 19 -5.25 2.42 5.97
C LEU A 19 -6.57 1.79 5.50
N ALA A 20 -6.50 0.81 4.61
CA ALA A 20 -7.69 0.10 4.14
C ALA A 20 -8.46 -0.59 5.28
N LEU A 21 -7.76 -1.27 6.19
CA LEU A 21 -8.38 -1.90 7.35
C LEU A 21 -9.07 -0.89 8.27
N ILE A 22 -8.44 0.28 8.49
CA ILE A 22 -9.03 1.36 9.29
C ILE A 22 -10.28 1.92 8.61
N LEU A 23 -10.18 2.27 7.32
CA LEU A 23 -11.29 2.83 6.54
C LEU A 23 -12.48 1.86 6.45
N ALA A 24 -12.20 0.56 6.37
CA ALA A 24 -13.22 -0.48 6.37
C ALA A 24 -13.69 -0.91 7.79
N SER A 25 -13.19 -0.25 8.84
CA SER A 25 -13.48 -0.59 10.25
C SER A 25 -13.21 -2.07 10.60
N LYS A 26 -12.24 -2.70 9.92
CA LYS A 26 -11.83 -4.08 10.16
C LYS A 26 -10.87 -4.15 11.35
N LYS A 27 -11.25 -4.93 12.36
CA LYS A 27 -10.40 -5.15 13.55
C LYS A 27 -9.40 -6.26 13.31
N CYS A 28 -8.14 -6.01 13.67
CA CYS A 28 -7.06 -6.99 13.67
C CYS A 28 -6.12 -6.76 14.86
N GLU A 29 -5.36 -7.80 15.25
CA GLU A 29 -4.22 -7.68 16.16
C GLU A 29 -3.02 -7.22 15.34
N LEU A 30 -2.51 -6.01 15.62
CA LEU A 30 -1.33 -5.48 14.93
C LEU A 30 -0.05 -5.99 15.59
N ARG A 31 0.79 -6.67 14.83
CA ARG A 31 2.14 -7.09 15.21
C ARG A 31 3.17 -6.34 14.38
N GLU A 32 3.79 -5.33 14.99
CA GLU A 32 4.93 -4.63 14.39
C GLU A 32 6.16 -5.54 14.41
N ILE A 33 6.83 -5.70 13.26
CA ILE A 33 8.01 -6.56 13.13
C ILE A 33 9.29 -5.77 12.87
N LEU A 34 10.43 -6.41 13.16
CA LEU A 34 11.74 -5.96 12.70
C LEU A 34 12.11 -6.70 11.40
N LEU A 35 12.39 -5.97 10.32
CA LEU A 35 12.74 -6.59 9.03
C LEU A 35 14.03 -7.41 9.07
N LYS A 36 14.91 -7.13 10.05
CA LYS A 36 16.17 -7.85 10.26
C LYS A 36 15.98 -9.12 11.09
N ASP A 37 14.90 -9.20 11.86
CA ASP A 37 14.60 -10.29 12.79
C ASP A 37 13.10 -10.56 12.70
N LYS A 38 12.72 -11.34 11.67
CA LYS A 38 11.32 -11.63 11.39
C LYS A 38 10.82 -12.77 12.26
N PRO A 39 9.62 -12.65 12.87
CA PRO A 39 9.08 -13.72 13.72
C PRO A 39 8.88 -15.03 12.94
N ASP A 40 9.27 -16.15 13.54
CA ASP A 40 9.09 -17.48 12.95
C ASP A 40 7.64 -17.80 12.63
N GLU A 41 6.70 -17.31 13.45
CA GLU A 41 5.26 -17.47 13.21
C GLU A 41 4.83 -16.81 11.91
N MET A 42 5.36 -15.61 11.60
CA MET A 42 5.11 -14.94 10.33
C MET A 42 5.70 -15.72 9.15
N LEU A 43 6.94 -16.22 9.29
CA LEU A 43 7.62 -16.97 8.22
C LEU A 43 6.96 -18.34 7.94
N LYS A 44 6.34 -18.96 8.95
CA LYS A 44 5.56 -20.20 8.79
C LYS A 44 4.29 -19.99 7.97
N VAL A 45 3.66 -18.82 8.05
CA VAL A 45 2.39 -18.55 7.34
C VAL A 45 2.59 -17.83 5.99
N SER A 46 3.72 -17.13 5.80
CA SER A 46 4.11 -16.54 4.53
C SER A 46 5.62 -16.69 4.30
N SER A 47 5.98 -17.59 3.39
CA SER A 47 7.38 -17.87 3.02
C SER A 47 8.05 -16.71 2.26
N LYS A 48 7.27 -15.75 1.73
CA LYS A 48 7.80 -14.53 1.09
C LYS A 48 8.66 -13.70 2.06
N GLY A 49 8.36 -13.76 3.37
CA GLY A 49 9.07 -12.99 4.38
C GLY A 49 8.95 -11.47 4.19
N THR A 50 7.89 -11.02 3.51
CA THR A 50 7.57 -9.60 3.28
C THR A 50 6.40 -9.17 4.14
N VAL A 51 6.18 -7.88 4.31
CA VAL A 51 5.00 -7.31 4.95
C VAL A 51 4.24 -6.42 3.97
N PRO A 52 2.90 -6.34 4.11
CA PRO A 52 2.03 -6.87 5.15
C PRO A 52 1.72 -8.36 5.00
N VAL A 53 1.37 -9.02 6.12
CA VAL A 53 0.76 -10.34 6.13
C VAL A 53 -0.45 -10.31 7.06
N LEU A 54 -1.63 -10.62 6.56
CA LEU A 54 -2.86 -10.73 7.34
C LEU A 54 -3.25 -12.20 7.48
N GLN A 55 -3.11 -12.72 8.69
CA GLN A 55 -3.37 -14.11 9.04
C GLN A 55 -4.74 -14.26 9.67
N PHE A 56 -5.56 -15.14 9.09
CA PHE A 56 -6.81 -15.65 9.67
C PHE A 56 -6.60 -17.05 10.20
N THR A 57 -7.64 -17.64 10.77
CA THR A 57 -7.60 -19.02 11.25
C THR A 57 -7.37 -20.03 10.11
N ASN A 58 -7.94 -19.77 8.93
CA ASN A 58 -7.98 -20.70 7.80
C ASN A 58 -7.44 -20.14 6.48
N LYS A 59 -6.99 -18.89 6.45
CA LYS A 59 -6.39 -18.28 5.25
C LYS A 59 -5.33 -17.25 5.64
N VAL A 60 -4.45 -16.94 4.69
CA VAL A 60 -3.46 -15.88 4.81
C VAL A 60 -3.55 -14.99 3.56
N LEU A 61 -3.47 -13.68 3.76
CA LEU A 61 -3.31 -12.68 2.69
C LEU A 61 -1.96 -12.02 2.89
N ASP A 62 -1.03 -12.19 1.95
CA ASP A 62 0.34 -11.68 2.04
C ASP A 62 0.70 -10.73 0.89
N GLU A 63 -0.31 -10.28 0.16
CA GLU A 63 -0.23 -9.13 -0.73
C GLU A 63 -1.10 -7.99 -0.23
N SER A 64 -0.56 -6.77 -0.28
CA SER A 64 -1.28 -5.60 0.24
C SER A 64 -2.57 -5.31 -0.53
N LEU A 65 -2.62 -5.59 -1.84
CA LEU A 65 -3.82 -5.41 -2.66
C LEU A 65 -4.90 -6.43 -2.30
N ASP A 66 -4.54 -7.66 -1.99
CA ASP A 66 -5.51 -8.67 -1.53
C ASP A 66 -6.12 -8.31 -0.18
N ILE A 67 -5.29 -7.72 0.72
CA ILE A 67 -5.78 -7.20 2.01
C ILE A 67 -6.75 -6.04 1.80
N ILE A 68 -6.44 -5.13 0.89
CA ILE A 68 -7.31 -4.02 0.50
C ILE A 68 -8.63 -4.55 -0.07
N SER A 69 -8.56 -5.46 -1.03
CA SER A 69 -9.74 -6.07 -1.66
C SER A 69 -10.63 -6.73 -0.60
N TRP A 70 -10.05 -7.55 0.29
CA TRP A 70 -10.80 -8.16 1.38
C TRP A 70 -11.42 -7.13 2.34
N ALA A 71 -10.70 -6.07 2.67
CA ALA A 71 -11.22 -5.02 3.54
C ALA A 71 -12.45 -4.36 2.92
N MET A 72 -12.45 -4.18 1.59
CA MET A 72 -13.48 -3.48 0.83
C MET A 72 -14.66 -4.35 0.41
N GLU A 73 -14.67 -5.64 0.67
CA GLU A 73 -15.88 -6.48 0.55
C GLU A 73 -17.05 -5.93 1.39
N SER A 74 -16.74 -5.16 2.45
CA SER A 74 -17.71 -4.46 3.29
C SER A 74 -17.11 -3.13 3.74
N PRO A 75 -17.13 -2.09 2.89
CA PRO A 75 -16.55 -0.79 3.21
C PRO A 75 -17.35 -0.05 4.27
N ALA A 76 -16.71 0.89 4.96
CA ALA A 76 -17.43 1.82 5.84
C ALA A 76 -18.30 2.78 4.99
N PRO A 77 -19.40 3.32 5.56
CA PRO A 77 -20.38 4.13 4.81
C PRO A 77 -19.81 5.37 4.10
N ASN A 78 -18.66 5.89 4.57
CA ASN A 78 -18.06 7.13 4.05
C ASN A 78 -16.88 6.89 3.12
N VAL A 79 -16.73 5.68 2.59
CA VAL A 79 -15.67 5.35 1.62
C VAL A 79 -16.28 5.35 0.23
N HIS A 80 -15.69 6.12 -0.68
CA HIS A 80 -16.11 6.18 -2.07
C HIS A 80 -16.02 4.80 -2.74
N ILE A 81 -17.11 4.38 -3.35
CA ILE A 81 -17.18 3.16 -4.16
C ILE A 81 -16.90 3.55 -5.61
N TYR A 82 -15.91 2.90 -6.22
CA TYR A 82 -15.47 3.20 -7.57
C TYR A 82 -16.54 2.90 -8.62
N THR A 83 -16.64 3.77 -9.61
CA THR A 83 -17.18 3.44 -10.93
C THR A 83 -16.17 2.58 -11.71
N GLU A 84 -16.59 1.93 -12.77
CA GLU A 84 -15.69 1.12 -13.62
C GLU A 84 -14.50 1.92 -14.16
N SER A 85 -14.71 3.18 -14.57
CA SER A 85 -13.64 4.06 -15.04
C SER A 85 -12.67 4.47 -13.94
N GLU A 86 -13.14 4.67 -12.71
CA GLU A 86 -12.30 4.98 -11.55
C GLU A 86 -11.50 3.76 -11.10
N GLU A 87 -12.08 2.56 -11.20
CA GLU A 87 -11.35 1.32 -10.91
C GLU A 87 -10.18 1.13 -11.89
N LEU A 88 -10.40 1.36 -13.18
CA LEU A 88 -9.33 1.30 -14.19
C LEU A 88 -8.23 2.32 -13.90
N LEU A 89 -8.58 3.58 -13.59
CA LEU A 89 -7.62 4.60 -13.23
C LEU A 89 -6.87 4.24 -11.95
N SER A 90 -7.56 3.64 -10.97
CA SER A 90 -6.96 3.15 -9.73
C SER A 90 -5.88 2.11 -9.99
N LEU A 91 -6.17 1.13 -10.85
CA LEU A 91 -5.22 0.08 -11.25
C LEU A 91 -4.01 0.67 -11.99
N GLU A 92 -4.22 1.64 -12.89
CA GLU A 92 -3.13 2.33 -13.58
C GLU A 92 -2.21 3.07 -12.61
N LEU A 93 -2.78 3.78 -11.63
CA LEU A 93 -2.01 4.49 -10.61
C LEU A 93 -1.26 3.54 -9.69
N VAL A 94 -1.89 2.46 -9.22
CA VAL A 94 -1.22 1.42 -8.43
C VAL A 94 -0.04 0.85 -9.22
N TYR A 95 -0.23 0.51 -10.50
CA TYR A 95 0.84 0.01 -11.35
C TYR A 95 1.98 1.02 -11.50
N LEU A 96 1.67 2.29 -11.76
CA LEU A 96 2.66 3.36 -11.86
C LEU A 96 3.50 3.49 -10.59
N PHE A 97 2.83 3.48 -9.42
CA PHE A 97 3.52 3.65 -8.13
C PHE A 97 4.29 2.40 -7.70
N ASP A 98 3.78 1.20 -7.96
CA ASP A 98 4.46 -0.06 -7.62
C ASP A 98 5.59 -0.42 -8.61
N SER A 99 5.63 0.21 -9.79
CA SER A 99 6.67 0.00 -10.80
C SER A 99 7.59 1.22 -10.97
N LYS A 100 7.24 2.16 -11.85
CA LYS A 100 8.11 3.28 -12.24
C LYS A 100 8.48 4.17 -11.04
N PHE A 101 7.49 4.58 -10.23
CA PHE A 101 7.77 5.42 -9.07
C PHE A 101 8.68 4.70 -8.06
N LYS A 102 8.34 3.44 -7.74
CA LYS A 102 9.14 2.62 -6.80
C LYS A 102 10.57 2.39 -7.31
N TYR A 103 10.76 2.18 -8.62
CA TYR A 103 12.07 2.06 -9.23
C TYR A 103 12.93 3.28 -8.97
N HIS A 104 12.40 4.49 -9.22
CA HIS A 104 13.13 5.74 -9.01
C HIS A 104 13.30 6.06 -7.53
N LEU A 105 12.27 5.83 -6.71
CA LEU A 105 12.33 6.05 -5.27
C LEU A 105 13.44 5.24 -4.59
N ASP A 106 13.59 3.96 -4.94
CA ASP A 106 14.63 3.12 -4.36
C ASP A 106 16.03 3.60 -4.74
N ARG A 107 16.23 4.03 -5.97
CA ARG A 107 17.52 4.56 -6.46
C ARG A 107 17.85 5.93 -5.91
N TYR A 108 16.84 6.73 -5.66
CA TYR A 108 17.00 8.00 -4.91
C TYR A 108 17.40 7.73 -3.45
N LYS A 109 16.64 6.88 -2.74
CA LYS A 109 16.85 6.62 -1.30
C LYS A 109 18.10 5.80 -1.00
N TYR A 110 18.49 4.92 -1.89
CA TYR A 110 19.56 3.93 -1.72
C TYR A 110 20.58 4.00 -2.88
N SER A 111 20.91 5.21 -3.33
CA SER A 111 21.78 5.47 -4.48
C SER A 111 23.09 4.72 -4.43
N SER A 112 23.72 4.63 -3.24
CA SER A 112 24.96 3.87 -3.04
C SER A 112 24.80 2.37 -3.32
N ARG A 113 23.62 1.80 -3.09
CA ARG A 113 23.34 0.39 -3.37
C ARG A 113 23.20 0.11 -4.87
N TYR A 114 22.72 1.09 -5.64
CA TYR A 114 22.45 0.95 -7.07
C TYR A 114 23.51 1.59 -7.96
N GLY A 115 24.47 2.35 -7.38
CA GLY A 115 25.50 3.05 -8.15
C GLY A 115 24.92 4.13 -9.08
N THR A 116 23.83 4.79 -8.66
CA THR A 116 23.10 5.77 -9.46
C THR A 116 23.24 7.19 -8.91
N ASP A 117 23.08 8.21 -9.76
CA ASP A 117 22.91 9.58 -9.30
C ASP A 117 21.51 9.77 -8.67
N PRO A 118 21.42 10.16 -7.39
CA PRO A 118 20.13 10.35 -6.74
C PRO A 118 19.34 11.53 -7.34
N GLY A 119 19.98 12.52 -7.95
CA GLY A 119 19.35 13.72 -8.51
C GLY A 119 18.38 13.39 -9.64
N ASP A 120 18.82 12.59 -10.60
CA ASP A 120 17.97 12.16 -11.74
C ASP A 120 16.74 11.41 -11.26
N HIS A 121 16.93 10.51 -10.31
CA HIS A 121 15.82 9.71 -9.77
C HIS A 121 14.87 10.53 -8.90
N GLN A 122 15.38 11.54 -8.18
CA GLN A 122 14.55 12.51 -7.45
C GLN A 122 13.67 13.32 -8.41
N ALA A 123 14.23 13.79 -9.53
CA ALA A 123 13.49 14.55 -10.54
C ALA A 123 12.34 13.74 -11.15
N GLU A 124 12.58 12.47 -11.48
CA GLU A 124 11.53 11.56 -11.98
C GLU A 124 10.43 11.32 -10.94
N CYS A 125 10.77 11.08 -9.68
CA CYS A 125 9.78 10.96 -8.59
C CYS A 125 8.95 12.24 -8.46
N LYS A 126 9.59 13.40 -8.49
CA LYS A 126 8.93 14.71 -8.41
C LYS A 126 7.93 14.88 -9.55
N THR A 127 8.32 14.61 -10.79
CA THR A 127 7.43 14.69 -11.95
C THR A 127 6.19 13.80 -11.81
N ILE A 128 6.36 12.58 -11.31
CA ILE A 128 5.22 11.67 -11.08
C ILE A 128 4.27 12.23 -10.01
N LEU A 129 4.82 12.77 -8.91
CA LEU A 129 4.01 13.36 -7.83
C LEU A 129 3.31 14.65 -8.27
N GLU A 130 3.95 15.51 -9.05
CA GLU A 130 3.33 16.72 -9.61
C GLU A 130 2.18 16.39 -10.56
N ASN A 131 2.29 15.31 -11.33
CA ASN A 131 1.22 14.84 -12.18
C ASN A 131 0.04 14.27 -11.38
N LEU A 132 0.32 13.59 -10.27
CA LEU A 132 -0.71 13.12 -9.35
C LEU A 132 -1.42 14.32 -8.69
N ASP A 133 -0.67 15.31 -8.20
CA ASP A 133 -1.21 16.51 -7.58
C ASP A 133 -2.18 17.24 -8.52
N LYS A 134 -1.82 17.40 -9.80
CA LYS A 134 -2.70 17.97 -10.83
C LYS A 134 -3.98 17.16 -11.06
N LYS A 135 -3.94 15.83 -10.90
CA LYS A 135 -5.14 14.98 -11.02
C LYS A 135 -6.07 15.12 -9.82
N ILE A 136 -5.52 15.33 -8.62
CA ILE A 136 -6.30 15.51 -7.39
C ILE A 136 -6.93 16.92 -7.37
N ASN A 137 -6.14 17.96 -7.69
CA ASN A 137 -6.58 19.36 -7.63
C ASN A 137 -7.69 19.65 -8.68
N PRO A 138 -8.80 20.36 -8.34
CA PRO A 138 -9.07 21.09 -7.08
C PRO A 138 -9.77 20.28 -5.97
N ASN A 139 -9.97 18.99 -6.15
CA ASN A 139 -10.67 18.16 -5.19
C ASN A 139 -9.79 17.80 -3.98
N PRO A 140 -10.37 17.52 -2.82
CA PRO A 140 -9.62 17.03 -1.66
C PRO A 140 -9.11 15.59 -1.85
N TRP A 141 -9.75 14.79 -2.72
CA TRP A 141 -9.41 13.40 -3.03
C TRP A 141 -9.41 13.16 -4.53
N ILE A 142 -8.78 12.07 -4.96
CA ILE A 142 -8.57 11.79 -6.39
C ILE A 142 -9.86 11.62 -7.19
N PHE A 143 -10.95 11.15 -6.55
CA PHE A 143 -12.27 10.95 -7.17
C PHE A 143 -13.34 11.90 -6.63
N GLY A 144 -12.95 13.07 -6.09
CA GLY A 144 -13.89 14.10 -5.67
C GLY A 144 -13.81 14.47 -4.20
N THR A 145 -14.95 14.50 -3.51
CA THR A 145 -15.05 15.00 -2.13
C THR A 145 -15.00 13.94 -1.05
N GLU A 146 -15.09 12.66 -1.42
CA GLU A 146 -15.06 11.54 -0.50
C GLU A 146 -13.72 10.80 -0.56
N ILE A 147 -13.27 10.27 0.58
CA ILE A 147 -12.05 9.49 0.65
C ILE A 147 -12.21 8.18 -0.13
N SER A 148 -11.22 7.86 -0.94
CA SER A 148 -11.11 6.57 -1.63
C SER A 148 -9.91 5.78 -1.12
N LEU A 149 -9.75 4.54 -1.57
CA LEU A 149 -8.62 3.69 -1.20
C LEU A 149 -7.35 3.90 -2.04
N LEU A 150 -7.36 4.87 -2.90
CA LEU A 150 -6.19 5.38 -3.58
C LEU A 150 -5.73 6.67 -2.96
#